data_9a75fc744d9bc3eb0186ee4221246992
#
_entry.id   9a75fc744d9bc3eb0186ee4221246992
#
_cell.length_a   1.000
_cell.length_b   1.000
_cell.length_c   1.000
_cell.angle_alpha   90.00
_cell.angle_beta   90.00
_cell.angle_gamma   90.00
#
_symmetry.space_group_name_H-M   'P 1'
#
loop_
_entity.id
_entity.type
_entity.pdbx_description
1 polymer ?
#
loop_
_entity_poly.entity_id
_entity_poly.type
_entity_poly.pdbx_seq_one_letter_code
_entity_poly.pdbx_strand_id
1 'polypeptide(L)'
;ACNLSSINVMKYLNEDGSFNIEAFRHTIRIFTIAMEIIVDHASYPTKVIAQNSHLYRPLGLGYANLGTLLMVNGIPYDSPKAFAICSALTAIMTGHAYKTSAELAAAKGPFAEYKKNESSMLRVIEKHRAAAYQIPAEHCWDDLLKAAQEDWDLALEFGKHHGYRNAQVSVIAPTGTIGLLMDCDTTGIEPDFALVKFKKLAGGGYFKIINQSVPEALKRLGYTPAEVQNIVEYVQGTAHLEGTPWINRETLAEKGFAAEELAKIEAVLPSVFDLGFAFTKWTLGEDTLKRFGFKPEDYNRPDFNFLEALGFSHSEIEEANNVICGMMTIEGAPHLKHEHLPIFDCANKCGKYGKRYLEAMSHVRMMAAAQPFISGAISKTVNLPKEMTVEEVEDIYLHAWKMGLKAVALYRDGSKLSQPLNTKSKDSASEKTPAPRLERKRLPKKRTGMTVEARVGGQKVYLRTGEYEDASLGEIFIDIHKEGAAFRSMMNCFAIAVSLGLQYGVPLDEFVNVFTFTRFEPQGMVEHPNIKISTSIVDYIFRVLGMEYLGRTDFVQVPPDPSTLAVARKRDTTTKTSRIETPSKKIRAANELKNPVKGTAVPSGANCPSSATVGHGGGEK
;
A
#
# COMPACT_ATOMS: atom_id res chain seq x y z
N ALA A 1 -19.43 -10.19 -1.98
CA ALA A 1 -18.23 -9.82 -2.72
C ALA A 1 -18.61 -9.13 -4.02
N CYS A 2 -17.72 -8.31 -4.58
CA CYS A 2 -17.87 -7.77 -5.93
C CYS A 2 -16.63 -8.09 -6.76
N ASN A 3 -16.81 -8.31 -8.07
CA ASN A 3 -15.69 -8.28 -9.00
C ASN A 3 -15.33 -6.83 -9.32
N LEU A 4 -14.07 -6.57 -9.67
CA LEU A 4 -13.54 -5.23 -9.88
C LEU A 4 -13.05 -5.04 -11.31
N SER A 5 -13.32 -3.87 -11.88
CA SER A 5 -12.75 -3.40 -13.14
C SER A 5 -12.51 -1.90 -13.07
N SER A 6 -11.54 -1.39 -13.83
CA SER A 6 -11.25 0.04 -13.91
C SER A 6 -10.97 0.46 -15.35
N ILE A 7 -11.45 1.65 -15.72
CA ILE A 7 -11.32 2.24 -17.05
C ILE A 7 -10.25 3.32 -17.01
N ASN A 8 -9.27 3.29 -17.92
CA ASN A 8 -8.28 4.35 -18.06
C ASN A 8 -8.90 5.56 -18.77
N VAL A 9 -9.22 6.63 -18.01
CA VAL A 9 -9.92 7.81 -18.56
C VAL A 9 -9.10 8.59 -19.60
N MET A 10 -7.78 8.50 -19.58
CA MET A 10 -6.94 9.13 -20.60
C MET A 10 -7.17 8.62 -22.02
N LYS A 11 -7.68 7.40 -22.18
CA LYS A 11 -7.96 6.80 -23.50
C LYS A 11 -9.18 7.42 -24.20
N TYR A 12 -9.90 8.32 -23.51
CA TYR A 12 -11.07 9.05 -24.02
C TYR A 12 -10.79 10.54 -24.23
N LEU A 13 -9.56 11.00 -23.99
CA LEU A 13 -9.15 12.35 -24.31
C LEU A 13 -8.79 12.44 -25.80
N ASN A 14 -9.51 13.26 -26.54
CA ASN A 14 -9.24 13.52 -27.95
C ASN A 14 -8.03 14.46 -28.12
N GLU A 15 -7.47 14.52 -29.32
CA GLU A 15 -6.32 15.39 -29.63
C GLU A 15 -6.64 16.88 -29.42
N ASP A 16 -7.89 17.31 -29.66
CA ASP A 16 -8.36 18.67 -29.44
C ASP A 16 -8.62 19.02 -27.96
N GLY A 17 -8.44 18.07 -27.06
CA GLY A 17 -8.66 18.25 -25.61
C GLY A 17 -10.08 17.98 -25.15
N SER A 18 -11.03 17.67 -26.04
CA SER A 18 -12.38 17.24 -25.69
C SER A 18 -12.39 15.80 -25.15
N PHE A 19 -13.41 15.45 -24.38
CA PHE A 19 -13.57 14.10 -23.82
C PHE A 19 -14.60 13.30 -24.63
N ASN A 20 -14.25 12.11 -25.09
CA ASN A 20 -15.12 11.25 -25.88
C ASN A 20 -16.12 10.51 -24.97
N ILE A 21 -17.23 11.20 -24.67
CA ILE A 21 -18.29 10.73 -23.75
C ILE A 21 -18.93 9.45 -24.28
N GLU A 22 -19.22 9.39 -25.58
CA GLU A 22 -19.92 8.23 -26.17
C GLU A 22 -19.07 6.95 -26.10
N ALA A 23 -17.77 7.04 -26.41
CA ALA A 23 -16.87 5.91 -26.25
C ALA A 23 -16.74 5.49 -24.77
N PHE A 24 -16.75 6.46 -23.83
CA PHE A 24 -16.73 6.18 -22.40
C PHE A 24 -18.00 5.48 -21.93
N ARG A 25 -19.17 5.97 -22.32
CA ARG A 25 -20.48 5.33 -22.08
C ARG A 25 -20.53 3.91 -22.63
N HIS A 26 -20.08 3.73 -23.87
CA HIS A 26 -20.03 2.40 -24.50
C HIS A 26 -19.17 1.42 -23.69
N THR A 27 -18.01 1.86 -23.26
CA THR A 27 -17.11 1.04 -22.41
C THR A 27 -17.75 0.70 -21.08
N ILE A 28 -18.37 1.66 -20.39
CA ILE A 28 -19.09 1.44 -19.13
C ILE A 28 -20.16 0.36 -19.31
N ARG A 29 -20.94 0.44 -20.40
CA ARG A 29 -21.97 -0.54 -20.72
C ARG A 29 -21.38 -1.94 -20.89
N ILE A 30 -20.34 -2.10 -21.71
CA ILE A 30 -19.71 -3.41 -21.96
C ILE A 30 -19.13 -4.01 -20.69
N PHE A 31 -18.40 -3.21 -19.88
CA PHE A 31 -17.85 -3.69 -18.61
C PHE A 31 -18.94 -4.06 -17.60
N THR A 32 -20.03 -3.29 -17.51
CA THR A 32 -21.16 -3.62 -16.65
C THR A 32 -21.78 -4.96 -17.02
N ILE A 33 -21.99 -5.23 -18.33
CA ILE A 33 -22.50 -6.53 -18.82
C ILE A 33 -21.51 -7.66 -18.52
N ALA A 34 -20.21 -7.46 -18.80
CA ALA A 34 -19.20 -8.48 -18.56
C ALA A 34 -19.08 -8.83 -17.07
N MET A 35 -19.08 -7.82 -16.20
CA MET A 35 -19.02 -8.01 -14.75
C MET A 35 -20.29 -8.69 -14.20
N GLU A 36 -21.46 -8.40 -14.76
CA GLU A 36 -22.72 -9.07 -14.41
C GLU A 36 -22.67 -10.56 -14.75
N ILE A 37 -22.12 -10.93 -15.90
CA ILE A 37 -21.91 -12.32 -16.30
C ILE A 37 -20.96 -13.04 -15.31
N ILE A 38 -19.90 -12.37 -14.86
CA ILE A 38 -18.93 -12.91 -13.91
C ILE A 38 -19.58 -13.24 -12.56
N VAL A 39 -20.62 -12.51 -12.12
CA VAL A 39 -21.31 -12.82 -10.85
C VAL A 39 -21.82 -14.27 -10.83
N ASP A 40 -22.35 -14.77 -11.94
CA ASP A 40 -22.89 -16.14 -12.03
C ASP A 40 -21.80 -17.19 -12.22
N HIS A 41 -20.67 -16.84 -12.81
CA HIS A 41 -19.59 -17.78 -13.14
C HIS A 41 -18.40 -17.74 -12.16
N ALA A 42 -18.43 -16.85 -11.15
CA ALA A 42 -17.37 -16.73 -10.16
C ALA A 42 -17.46 -17.80 -9.06
N SER A 43 -16.29 -18.20 -8.53
CA SER A 43 -16.20 -18.97 -7.30
C SER A 43 -16.04 -18.04 -6.10
N TYR A 44 -16.73 -18.35 -5.01
CA TYR A 44 -16.72 -17.54 -3.79
C TYR A 44 -16.10 -18.29 -2.62
N PRO A 45 -15.37 -17.62 -1.72
CA PRO A 45 -14.60 -18.29 -0.67
C PRO A 45 -15.45 -18.96 0.41
N THR A 46 -16.71 -18.50 0.61
CA THR A 46 -17.65 -19.11 1.56
C THR A 46 -19.08 -19.18 0.99
N LYS A 47 -19.91 -20.11 1.50
CA LYS A 47 -21.32 -20.24 1.10
C LYS A 47 -22.12 -18.97 1.35
N VAL A 48 -21.90 -18.27 2.46
CA VAL A 48 -22.60 -17.03 2.82
C VAL A 48 -22.28 -15.92 1.84
N ILE A 49 -20.98 -15.78 1.46
CA ILE A 49 -20.56 -14.80 0.46
C ILE A 49 -21.17 -15.13 -0.91
N ALA A 50 -21.16 -16.40 -1.33
CA ALA A 50 -21.79 -16.84 -2.57
C ALA A 50 -23.29 -16.48 -2.59
N GLN A 51 -24.01 -16.84 -1.54
CA GLN A 51 -25.44 -16.53 -1.41
C GLN A 51 -25.72 -15.03 -1.53
N ASN A 52 -25.03 -14.20 -0.75
CA ASN A 52 -25.21 -12.74 -0.79
C ASN A 52 -24.81 -12.14 -2.15
N SER A 53 -23.76 -12.66 -2.79
CA SER A 53 -23.35 -12.20 -4.12
C SER A 53 -24.40 -12.48 -5.17
N HIS A 54 -25.06 -13.63 -5.13
CA HIS A 54 -26.16 -13.94 -6.05
C HIS A 54 -27.46 -13.20 -5.73
N LEU A 55 -27.77 -12.96 -4.43
CA LEU A 55 -28.97 -12.23 -4.02
C LEU A 55 -28.94 -10.75 -4.41
N TYR A 56 -27.76 -10.09 -4.30
CA TYR A 56 -27.61 -8.64 -4.49
C TYR A 56 -26.83 -8.25 -5.74
N ARG A 57 -26.08 -9.15 -6.33
CA ARG A 57 -25.29 -8.98 -7.58
C ARG A 57 -24.41 -7.72 -7.60
N PRO A 58 -23.56 -7.48 -6.57
CA PRO A 58 -22.78 -6.26 -6.49
C PRO A 58 -21.61 -6.27 -7.49
N LEU A 59 -21.46 -5.17 -8.21
CA LEU A 59 -20.34 -4.89 -9.11
C LEU A 59 -19.44 -3.80 -8.53
N GLY A 60 -18.20 -3.71 -9.00
CA GLY A 60 -17.23 -2.72 -8.59
C GLY A 60 -16.52 -2.09 -9.79
N LEU A 61 -17.27 -1.44 -10.68
CA LEU A 61 -16.71 -0.68 -11.80
C LEU A 61 -16.14 0.64 -11.29
N GLY A 62 -14.91 0.96 -11.70
CA GLY A 62 -14.22 2.20 -11.39
C GLY A 62 -13.48 2.76 -12.60
N TYR A 63 -12.69 3.79 -12.35
CA TYR A 63 -11.77 4.35 -13.34
C TYR A 63 -10.43 4.73 -12.70
N ALA A 64 -9.42 4.97 -13.53
CA ALA A 64 -8.08 5.35 -13.14
C ALA A 64 -7.53 6.43 -14.05
N ASN A 65 -6.42 7.03 -13.66
CA ASN A 65 -5.67 8.02 -14.44
C ASN A 65 -6.30 9.42 -14.46
N LEU A 66 -7.12 9.75 -13.44
CA LEU A 66 -7.72 11.10 -13.32
C LEU A 66 -6.64 12.18 -13.15
N GLY A 67 -5.65 11.94 -12.28
CA GLY A 67 -4.57 12.92 -12.04
C GLY A 67 -3.83 13.28 -13.32
N THR A 68 -3.56 12.28 -14.16
CA THR A 68 -2.96 12.48 -15.49
C THR A 68 -3.87 13.26 -16.43
N LEU A 69 -5.16 12.94 -16.48
CA LEU A 69 -6.14 13.65 -17.31
C LEU A 69 -6.18 15.14 -16.97
N LEU A 70 -6.15 15.47 -15.68
CA LEU A 70 -6.13 16.85 -15.20
C LEU A 70 -4.81 17.54 -15.59
N MET A 71 -3.67 16.91 -15.32
CA MET A 71 -2.34 17.45 -15.65
C MET A 71 -2.20 17.76 -17.14
N VAL A 72 -2.57 16.82 -18.01
CA VAL A 72 -2.49 16.99 -19.48
C VAL A 72 -3.40 18.10 -19.98
N ASN A 73 -4.52 18.36 -19.31
CA ASN A 73 -5.41 19.49 -19.63
C ASN A 73 -5.03 20.79 -18.92
N GLY A 74 -3.87 20.87 -18.29
CA GLY A 74 -3.39 22.08 -17.61
C GLY A 74 -4.23 22.46 -16.40
N ILE A 75 -4.87 21.49 -15.73
CA ILE A 75 -5.77 21.73 -14.61
C ILE A 75 -5.07 21.29 -13.31
N PRO A 76 -4.82 22.20 -12.36
CA PRO A 76 -4.29 21.83 -11.06
C PRO A 76 -5.23 20.86 -10.34
N TYR A 77 -4.67 19.80 -9.75
CA TYR A 77 -5.43 18.77 -9.04
C TYR A 77 -6.29 19.35 -7.89
N ASP A 78 -5.74 20.31 -7.14
CA ASP A 78 -6.48 21.05 -6.09
C ASP A 78 -7.10 22.31 -6.66
N SER A 79 -8.12 22.15 -7.49
CA SER A 79 -8.86 23.27 -8.04
C SER A 79 -10.36 22.95 -8.16
N PRO A 80 -11.24 23.96 -8.09
CA PRO A 80 -12.68 23.78 -8.30
C PRO A 80 -13.00 23.08 -9.62
N LYS A 81 -12.25 23.38 -10.68
CA LYS A 81 -12.38 22.74 -12.00
C LYS A 81 -12.05 21.25 -11.95
N ALA A 82 -10.99 20.86 -11.26
CA ALA A 82 -10.62 19.46 -11.10
C ALA A 82 -11.70 18.66 -10.35
N PHE A 83 -12.24 19.25 -9.27
CA PHE A 83 -13.31 18.62 -8.49
C PHE A 83 -14.60 18.47 -9.30
N ALA A 84 -14.99 19.47 -10.09
CA ALA A 84 -16.19 19.42 -10.94
C ALA A 84 -16.04 18.36 -12.04
N ILE A 85 -14.88 18.25 -12.69
CA ILE A 85 -14.59 17.22 -13.69
C ILE A 85 -14.61 15.81 -13.05
N CYS A 86 -14.00 15.64 -11.88
CA CYS A 86 -14.07 14.38 -11.11
C CYS A 86 -15.51 14.00 -10.82
N SER A 87 -16.32 14.95 -10.34
CA SER A 87 -17.76 14.76 -10.08
C SER A 87 -18.50 14.29 -11.32
N ALA A 88 -18.31 14.98 -12.45
CA ALA A 88 -19.01 14.67 -13.70
C ALA A 88 -18.61 13.30 -14.28
N LEU A 89 -17.33 12.97 -14.33
CA LEU A 89 -16.84 11.66 -14.79
C LEU A 89 -17.37 10.52 -13.91
N THR A 90 -17.39 10.73 -12.58
CA THR A 90 -17.92 9.74 -11.64
C THR A 90 -19.43 9.59 -11.78
N ALA A 91 -20.13 10.70 -12.00
CA ALA A 91 -21.59 10.73 -12.23
C ALA A 91 -21.95 9.98 -13.51
N ILE A 92 -21.26 10.24 -14.64
CA ILE A 92 -21.45 9.53 -15.91
C ILE A 92 -21.21 8.04 -15.72
N MET A 93 -20.07 7.66 -15.12
CA MET A 93 -19.73 6.25 -14.94
C MET A 93 -20.80 5.50 -14.15
N THR A 94 -21.21 6.01 -13.02
CA THR A 94 -22.17 5.31 -12.14
C THR A 94 -23.60 5.41 -12.67
N GLY A 95 -24.01 6.57 -13.20
CA GLY A 95 -25.32 6.78 -13.80
C GLY A 95 -25.54 5.85 -14.99
N HIS A 96 -24.56 5.80 -15.91
CA HIS A 96 -24.64 4.91 -17.07
C HIS A 96 -24.58 3.42 -16.71
N ALA A 97 -23.80 3.05 -15.67
CA ALA A 97 -23.77 1.69 -15.15
C ALA A 97 -25.12 1.29 -14.54
N TYR A 98 -25.82 2.18 -13.79
CA TYR A 98 -27.17 1.90 -13.28
C TYR A 98 -28.22 1.89 -14.38
N LYS A 99 -28.13 2.76 -15.39
CA LYS A 99 -28.98 2.68 -16.59
C LYS A 99 -28.84 1.30 -17.25
N THR A 100 -27.61 0.84 -17.48
CA THR A 100 -27.31 -0.49 -18.03
C THR A 100 -27.84 -1.61 -17.13
N SER A 101 -27.68 -1.47 -15.82
CA SER A 101 -28.22 -2.42 -14.84
C SER A 101 -29.74 -2.50 -14.90
N ALA A 102 -30.46 -1.40 -15.16
CA ALA A 102 -31.89 -1.39 -15.36
C ALA A 102 -32.31 -2.02 -16.71
N GLU A 103 -31.55 -1.81 -17.79
CA GLU A 103 -31.74 -2.51 -19.07
C GLU A 103 -31.55 -4.04 -18.90
N LEU A 104 -30.56 -4.47 -18.12
CA LEU A 104 -30.35 -5.87 -17.78
C LEU A 104 -31.50 -6.42 -16.94
N ALA A 105 -32.04 -5.62 -16.01
CA ALA A 105 -33.22 -5.99 -15.23
C ALA A 105 -34.48 -6.17 -16.11
N ALA A 106 -34.67 -5.35 -17.14
CA ALA A 106 -35.74 -5.52 -18.11
C ALA A 106 -35.66 -6.88 -18.84
N ALA A 107 -34.43 -7.34 -19.15
CA ALA A 107 -34.21 -8.60 -19.88
C ALA A 107 -34.13 -9.84 -18.98
N LYS A 108 -33.62 -9.73 -17.74
CA LYS A 108 -33.31 -10.86 -16.85
C LYS A 108 -33.99 -10.80 -15.48
N GLY A 109 -34.79 -9.77 -15.22
CA GLY A 109 -35.34 -9.47 -13.90
C GLY A 109 -34.32 -8.73 -12.99
N PRO A 110 -34.80 -7.96 -12.01
CA PRO A 110 -33.95 -7.29 -11.02
C PRO A 110 -33.24 -8.30 -10.10
N PHE A 111 -32.32 -7.84 -9.28
CA PHE A 111 -31.67 -8.70 -8.27
C PHE A 111 -32.72 -9.26 -7.29
N ALA A 112 -32.48 -10.47 -6.76
CA ALA A 112 -33.50 -11.25 -6.04
C ALA A 112 -34.13 -10.49 -4.85
N GLU A 113 -33.39 -9.71 -4.10
CA GLU A 113 -33.86 -8.93 -2.94
C GLU A 113 -34.38 -7.52 -3.34
N TYR A 114 -34.52 -7.22 -4.64
CA TYR A 114 -34.91 -5.88 -5.12
C TYR A 114 -36.26 -5.44 -4.57
N LYS A 115 -37.27 -6.29 -4.66
CA LYS A 115 -38.66 -5.95 -4.24
C LYS A 115 -38.72 -5.47 -2.79
N LYS A 116 -37.95 -6.08 -1.91
CA LYS A 116 -37.82 -5.70 -0.49
C LYS A 116 -37.13 -4.34 -0.29
N ASN A 117 -36.23 -3.99 -1.22
CA ASN A 117 -35.39 -2.82 -1.14
C ASN A 117 -35.78 -1.69 -2.12
N GLU A 118 -36.83 -1.87 -2.92
CA GLU A 118 -37.22 -1.00 -4.03
C GLU A 118 -37.30 0.48 -3.66
N SER A 119 -38.08 0.82 -2.62
CA SER A 119 -38.23 2.21 -2.20
C SER A 119 -36.93 2.84 -1.68
N SER A 120 -36.13 2.06 -0.98
CA SER A 120 -34.81 2.52 -0.49
C SER A 120 -33.82 2.69 -1.63
N MET A 121 -33.83 1.79 -2.61
CA MET A 121 -32.97 1.85 -3.78
C MET A 121 -33.30 3.06 -4.65
N LEU A 122 -34.58 3.27 -4.99
CA LEU A 122 -35.01 4.43 -5.77
C LEU A 122 -34.67 5.74 -5.08
N ARG A 123 -34.88 5.84 -3.76
CA ARG A 123 -34.49 7.04 -2.99
C ARG A 123 -32.98 7.32 -3.06
N VAL A 124 -32.13 6.27 -3.08
CA VAL A 124 -30.68 6.44 -3.23
C VAL A 124 -30.34 6.93 -4.64
N ILE A 125 -30.96 6.37 -5.68
CA ILE A 125 -30.76 6.82 -7.06
C ILE A 125 -31.22 8.29 -7.24
N GLU A 126 -32.35 8.68 -6.64
CA GLU A 126 -32.82 10.08 -6.64
C GLU A 126 -31.83 11.03 -5.95
N LYS A 127 -31.16 10.60 -4.86
CA LYS A 127 -30.10 11.38 -4.22
C LYS A 127 -28.88 11.54 -5.13
N HIS A 128 -28.43 10.49 -5.78
CA HIS A 128 -27.33 10.57 -6.75
C HIS A 128 -27.69 11.49 -7.91
N ARG A 129 -28.92 11.36 -8.46
CA ARG A 129 -29.43 12.27 -9.50
C ARG A 129 -29.41 13.72 -9.04
N ALA A 130 -29.94 14.02 -7.84
CA ALA A 130 -29.96 15.37 -7.30
C ALA A 130 -28.55 15.95 -7.16
N ALA A 131 -27.56 15.14 -6.78
CA ALA A 131 -26.16 15.56 -6.70
C ALA A 131 -25.57 15.92 -8.08
N ALA A 132 -25.98 15.23 -9.17
CA ALA A 132 -25.51 15.57 -10.52
C ALA A 132 -25.94 16.96 -10.97
N TYR A 133 -27.11 17.43 -10.52
CA TYR A 133 -27.61 18.77 -10.77
C TYR A 133 -26.98 19.85 -9.85
N GLN A 134 -26.17 19.44 -8.88
CA GLN A 134 -25.42 20.34 -8.00
C GLN A 134 -23.94 20.50 -8.41
N ILE A 135 -23.50 19.83 -9.47
CA ILE A 135 -22.15 20.03 -10.01
C ILE A 135 -22.03 21.47 -10.51
N PRO A 136 -21.04 22.26 -10.06
CA PRO A 136 -20.88 23.66 -10.45
C PRO A 136 -20.61 23.80 -11.95
N ALA A 137 -21.56 24.41 -12.68
CA ALA A 137 -21.47 24.56 -14.14
C ALA A 137 -20.30 25.40 -14.57
N GLU A 138 -19.98 26.45 -13.81
CA GLU A 138 -18.87 27.38 -14.08
C GLU A 138 -17.47 26.72 -14.01
N HIS A 139 -17.38 25.52 -13.41
CA HIS A 139 -16.14 24.76 -13.24
C HIS A 139 -16.12 23.45 -14.02
N CYS A 140 -17.21 23.07 -14.67
CA CYS A 140 -17.30 21.82 -15.43
C CYS A 140 -17.27 22.09 -16.93
N TRP A 141 -16.85 21.10 -17.72
CA TRP A 141 -17.08 21.12 -19.16
C TRP A 141 -18.57 20.89 -19.43
N ASP A 142 -19.17 21.72 -20.28
CA ASP A 142 -20.62 21.72 -20.53
C ASP A 142 -21.16 20.38 -21.00
N ASP A 143 -20.43 19.70 -21.88
CA ASP A 143 -20.77 18.38 -22.41
C ASP A 143 -20.72 17.29 -21.34
N LEU A 144 -19.71 17.30 -20.46
CA LEU A 144 -19.65 16.38 -19.32
C LEU A 144 -20.79 16.61 -18.34
N LEU A 145 -21.07 17.87 -18.01
CA LEU A 145 -22.14 18.20 -17.07
C LEU A 145 -23.50 17.72 -17.61
N LYS A 146 -23.79 17.99 -18.87
CA LYS A 146 -25.01 17.53 -19.54
C LYS A 146 -25.11 16.02 -19.53
N ALA A 147 -24.03 15.32 -19.92
CA ALA A 147 -24.00 13.87 -19.93
C ALA A 147 -24.19 13.26 -18.53
N ALA A 148 -23.60 13.86 -17.49
CA ALA A 148 -23.78 13.43 -16.10
C ALA A 148 -25.25 13.51 -15.66
N GLN A 149 -25.95 14.58 -16.00
CA GLN A 149 -27.36 14.75 -15.69
C GLN A 149 -28.25 13.77 -16.47
N GLU A 150 -28.03 13.64 -17.79
CA GLU A 150 -28.75 12.70 -18.66
C GLU A 150 -28.62 11.24 -18.19
N ASP A 151 -27.43 10.78 -17.84
CA ASP A 151 -27.21 9.39 -17.42
C ASP A 151 -27.95 9.08 -16.11
N TRP A 152 -28.06 10.02 -15.18
CA TRP A 152 -28.84 9.81 -13.95
C TRP A 152 -30.34 9.95 -14.17
N ASP A 153 -30.81 10.80 -15.10
CA ASP A 153 -32.21 10.86 -15.50
C ASP A 153 -32.64 9.53 -16.08
N LEU A 154 -31.89 9.00 -17.03
CA LEU A 154 -32.14 7.70 -17.63
C LEU A 154 -32.04 6.53 -16.64
N ALA A 155 -31.05 6.57 -15.73
CA ALA A 155 -30.92 5.55 -14.69
C ALA A 155 -32.17 5.49 -13.79
N LEU A 156 -32.68 6.65 -13.39
CA LEU A 156 -33.90 6.74 -12.57
C LEU A 156 -35.14 6.32 -13.35
N GLU A 157 -35.32 6.78 -14.59
CA GLU A 157 -36.46 6.45 -15.46
C GLU A 157 -36.55 4.95 -15.69
N PHE A 158 -35.49 4.33 -16.21
CA PHE A 158 -35.44 2.90 -16.46
C PHE A 158 -35.58 2.08 -15.18
N GLY A 159 -34.98 2.53 -14.08
CA GLY A 159 -35.03 1.88 -12.78
C GLY A 159 -36.47 1.86 -12.18
N LYS A 160 -37.26 2.92 -12.37
CA LYS A 160 -38.67 2.98 -11.97
C LYS A 160 -39.54 1.96 -12.73
N HIS A 161 -39.22 1.67 -13.99
CA HIS A 161 -39.97 0.74 -14.82
C HIS A 161 -39.54 -0.72 -14.63
N HIS A 162 -38.23 -0.99 -14.46
CA HIS A 162 -37.68 -2.34 -14.55
C HIS A 162 -36.96 -2.80 -13.27
N GLY A 163 -36.73 -1.90 -12.30
CA GLY A 163 -35.82 -2.15 -11.21
C GLY A 163 -34.34 -2.17 -11.67
N TYR A 164 -33.44 -2.69 -10.84
CA TYR A 164 -32.04 -2.81 -11.15
C TYR A 164 -31.56 -4.25 -11.03
N ARG A 165 -30.71 -4.70 -11.95
CA ARG A 165 -30.08 -6.03 -11.90
C ARG A 165 -29.05 -6.15 -10.81
N ASN A 166 -28.44 -5.03 -10.39
CA ASN A 166 -27.33 -4.95 -9.45
C ASN A 166 -27.66 -3.97 -8.31
N ALA A 167 -27.49 -4.39 -7.08
CA ALA A 167 -27.69 -3.51 -5.92
C ALA A 167 -26.57 -2.45 -5.79
N GLN A 168 -25.38 -2.75 -6.31
CA GLN A 168 -24.21 -1.87 -6.36
C GLN A 168 -23.51 -2.04 -7.70
N VAL A 169 -23.01 -0.95 -8.30
CA VAL A 169 -22.35 -1.00 -9.61
C VAL A 169 -20.94 -0.42 -9.61
N SER A 170 -20.63 0.56 -8.74
CA SER A 170 -19.39 1.31 -8.81
C SER A 170 -18.58 1.33 -7.52
N VAL A 171 -17.26 1.37 -7.68
CA VAL A 171 -16.26 1.66 -6.66
C VAL A 171 -15.10 2.46 -7.29
N ILE A 172 -14.34 3.19 -6.50
CA ILE A 172 -13.00 3.65 -6.92
C ILE A 172 -11.99 2.74 -6.23
N ALA A 173 -11.50 1.75 -6.98
CA ALA A 173 -10.48 0.82 -6.51
C ALA A 173 -9.08 1.48 -6.51
N PRO A 174 -8.09 0.94 -5.75
CA PRO A 174 -6.72 1.48 -5.75
C PRO A 174 -6.04 1.43 -7.12
N THR A 175 -6.35 0.44 -7.96
CA THR A 175 -5.81 0.21 -9.33
C THR A 175 -4.28 0.20 -9.41
N GLY A 176 -3.57 -0.21 -8.35
CA GLY A 176 -2.10 -0.15 -8.30
C GLY A 176 -1.44 -0.98 -9.41
N THR A 177 -1.59 -2.30 -9.37
CA THR A 177 -0.95 -3.22 -10.33
C THR A 177 -1.60 -3.14 -11.71
N ILE A 178 -2.94 -3.11 -11.78
CA ILE A 178 -3.64 -3.02 -13.07
C ILE A 178 -3.46 -1.63 -13.72
N GLY A 179 -3.24 -0.58 -12.93
CA GLY A 179 -2.90 0.74 -13.45
C GLY A 179 -1.59 0.72 -14.25
N LEU A 180 -0.57 0.03 -13.74
CA LEU A 180 0.69 -0.16 -14.48
C LEU A 180 0.49 -0.96 -15.76
N LEU A 181 -0.37 -1.99 -15.75
CA LEU A 181 -0.71 -2.76 -16.96
C LEU A 181 -1.44 -1.90 -18.01
N MET A 182 -2.23 -0.92 -17.58
CA MET A 182 -3.00 -0.03 -18.44
C MET A 182 -2.23 1.23 -18.89
N ASP A 183 -0.93 1.33 -18.60
CA ASP A 183 -0.09 2.52 -18.83
C ASP A 183 -0.65 3.79 -18.14
N CYS A 184 -1.12 3.64 -16.91
CA CYS A 184 -1.58 4.77 -16.11
C CYS A 184 -0.41 5.38 -15.32
N ASP A 185 -0.15 6.67 -15.48
CA ASP A 185 0.78 7.40 -14.62
C ASP A 185 0.22 7.61 -13.21
N THR A 186 -1.12 7.76 -13.10
CA THR A 186 -1.83 7.89 -11.82
C THR A 186 -2.89 6.81 -11.64
N THR A 187 -3.14 6.41 -10.39
CA THR A 187 -4.05 5.31 -10.04
C THR A 187 -5.35 5.83 -9.45
N GLY A 188 -6.49 5.23 -9.84
CA GLY A 188 -7.80 5.67 -9.36
C GLY A 188 -8.01 7.17 -9.56
N ILE A 189 -8.43 7.85 -8.50
CA ILE A 189 -8.52 9.31 -8.43
C ILE A 189 -7.35 9.94 -7.68
N GLU A 190 -6.23 9.22 -7.57
CA GLU A 190 -5.01 9.76 -6.96
C GLU A 190 -4.37 10.83 -7.85
N PRO A 191 -3.70 11.84 -7.27
CA PRO A 191 -2.72 12.63 -8.01
C PRO A 191 -1.49 11.79 -8.29
N ASP A 192 -0.51 12.28 -9.06
CA ASP A 192 0.76 11.57 -9.11
C ASP A 192 1.42 11.54 -7.72
N PHE A 193 2.04 10.42 -7.40
CA PHE A 193 2.80 10.27 -6.16
C PHE A 193 4.04 11.17 -6.15
N ALA A 194 4.77 11.18 -7.25
CA ALA A 194 5.88 12.06 -7.59
C ALA A 194 6.18 11.90 -9.08
N LEU A 195 6.68 12.94 -9.75
CA LEU A 195 7.00 12.91 -11.19
C LEU A 195 8.06 11.86 -11.52
N VAL A 196 9.00 11.63 -10.61
CA VAL A 196 9.94 10.51 -10.65
C VAL A 196 9.81 9.71 -9.36
N LYS A 197 9.52 8.43 -9.46
CA LYS A 197 9.25 7.54 -8.32
C LYS A 197 9.99 6.21 -8.49
N PHE A 198 10.28 5.56 -7.37
CA PHE A 198 11.02 4.30 -7.33
C PHE A 198 10.15 3.22 -6.71
N LYS A 199 9.95 2.13 -7.44
CA LYS A 199 9.23 0.96 -6.95
C LYS A 199 10.23 -0.10 -6.52
N LYS A 200 10.15 -0.52 -5.25
CA LYS A 200 10.92 -1.66 -4.76
C LYS A 200 10.36 -2.96 -5.34
N LEU A 201 11.23 -3.75 -5.97
CA LEU A 201 10.87 -5.04 -6.57
C LEU A 201 10.88 -6.15 -5.50
N ALA A 202 10.03 -7.15 -5.66
CA ALA A 202 9.93 -8.29 -4.75
C ALA A 202 11.23 -9.11 -4.66
N GLY A 203 12.02 -9.16 -5.75
CA GLY A 203 13.32 -9.82 -5.82
C GLY A 203 14.51 -8.95 -5.34
N GLY A 204 14.26 -7.76 -4.83
CA GLY A 204 15.28 -6.75 -4.52
C GLY A 204 15.54 -5.79 -5.68
N GLY A 205 16.21 -4.66 -5.40
CA GLY A 205 16.43 -3.58 -6.36
C GLY A 205 15.24 -2.62 -6.46
N TYR A 206 15.45 -1.57 -7.25
CA TYR A 206 14.47 -0.51 -7.50
C TYR A 206 14.25 -0.33 -8.99
N PHE A 207 13.01 -0.03 -9.37
CA PHE A 207 12.64 0.34 -10.73
C PHE A 207 12.22 1.81 -10.75
N LYS A 208 12.90 2.62 -11.59
CA LYS A 208 12.61 4.04 -11.79
C LYS A 208 11.39 4.18 -12.69
N ILE A 209 10.36 4.84 -12.20
CA ILE A 209 9.14 5.16 -12.93
C ILE A 209 9.08 6.67 -13.10
N ILE A 210 8.95 7.10 -14.35
CA ILE A 210 8.89 8.50 -14.74
C ILE A 210 7.50 8.75 -15.30
N ASN A 211 6.89 9.88 -14.91
CA ASN A 211 5.59 10.29 -15.45
C ASN A 211 5.72 10.61 -16.93
N GLN A 212 5.07 9.80 -17.77
CA GLN A 212 5.16 9.89 -19.24
C GLN A 212 4.27 11.00 -19.82
N SER A 213 3.38 11.58 -19.02
CA SER A 213 2.42 12.59 -19.46
C SER A 213 2.91 14.03 -19.32
N VAL A 214 4.05 14.25 -18.63
CA VAL A 214 4.64 15.59 -18.47
C VAL A 214 4.96 16.25 -19.82
N PRO A 215 5.59 15.59 -20.80
CA PRO A 215 5.86 16.20 -22.10
C PRO A 215 4.57 16.66 -22.81
N GLU A 216 3.51 15.85 -22.78
CA GLU A 216 2.23 16.19 -23.42
C GLU A 216 1.54 17.35 -22.70
N ALA A 217 1.59 17.38 -21.36
CA ALA A 217 1.06 18.50 -20.57
C ALA A 217 1.76 19.81 -20.94
N LEU A 218 3.09 19.80 -20.99
CA LEU A 218 3.88 20.98 -21.36
C LEU A 218 3.57 21.46 -22.79
N LYS A 219 3.46 20.54 -23.74
CA LYS A 219 3.09 20.84 -25.12
C LYS A 219 1.72 21.52 -25.20
N ARG A 220 0.71 21.01 -24.48
CA ARG A 220 -0.63 21.61 -24.44
C ARG A 220 -0.67 22.97 -23.72
N LEU A 221 0.27 23.21 -22.80
CA LEU A 221 0.48 24.52 -22.18
C LEU A 221 1.21 25.52 -23.08
N GLY A 222 1.59 25.12 -24.31
CA GLY A 222 2.18 25.99 -25.33
C GLY A 222 3.69 26.13 -25.27
N TYR A 223 4.40 25.22 -24.60
CA TYR A 223 5.87 25.17 -24.64
C TYR A 223 6.35 24.61 -25.98
N THR A 224 7.42 25.18 -26.51
CA THR A 224 8.09 24.69 -27.72
C THR A 224 8.74 23.32 -27.49
N PRO A 225 8.98 22.52 -28.54
CA PRO A 225 9.65 21.22 -28.39
C PRO A 225 11.01 21.31 -27.68
N ALA A 226 11.78 22.38 -27.90
CA ALA A 226 13.07 22.59 -27.24
C ALA A 226 12.92 22.90 -25.75
N GLU A 227 11.93 23.71 -25.36
CA GLU A 227 11.63 24.00 -23.96
C GLU A 227 11.13 22.76 -23.24
N VAL A 228 10.25 21.96 -23.88
CA VAL A 228 9.79 20.67 -23.35
C VAL A 228 10.96 19.74 -23.07
N GLN A 229 11.88 19.59 -24.05
CA GLN A 229 13.07 18.75 -23.89
C GLN A 229 13.93 19.21 -22.72
N ASN A 230 14.22 20.52 -22.61
CA ASN A 230 15.02 21.07 -21.51
C ASN A 230 14.36 20.85 -20.14
N ILE A 231 13.04 21.00 -20.03
CA ILE A 231 12.30 20.75 -18.79
C ILE A 231 12.33 19.27 -18.42
N VAL A 232 12.13 18.38 -19.41
CA VAL A 232 12.14 16.93 -19.21
C VAL A 232 13.53 16.46 -18.76
N GLU A 233 14.59 16.90 -19.42
CA GLU A 233 15.97 16.58 -19.05
C GLU A 233 16.32 17.10 -17.65
N TYR A 234 15.84 18.27 -17.26
CA TYR A 234 16.01 18.78 -15.91
C TYR A 234 15.37 17.86 -14.87
N VAL A 235 14.18 17.33 -15.15
CA VAL A 235 13.43 16.46 -14.21
C VAL A 235 14.00 15.05 -14.16
N GLN A 236 14.31 14.47 -15.30
CA GLN A 236 14.66 13.05 -15.46
C GLN A 236 16.15 12.78 -15.43
N GLY A 237 16.95 13.77 -15.77
CA GLY A 237 18.35 13.67 -16.10
C GLY A 237 18.62 13.24 -17.53
N THR A 238 19.86 13.39 -17.95
CA THR A 238 20.33 13.01 -19.28
C THR A 238 20.52 11.50 -19.41
N ALA A 239 20.75 10.81 -18.30
CA ALA A 239 21.05 9.38 -18.23
C ALA A 239 22.29 8.95 -19.04
N HIS A 240 23.22 9.86 -19.34
CA HIS A 240 24.49 9.57 -20.01
C HIS A 240 25.61 10.45 -19.44
N LEU A 241 26.85 10.06 -19.72
CA LEU A 241 28.05 10.77 -19.22
C LEU A 241 28.50 11.93 -20.13
N GLU A 242 28.03 11.98 -21.37
CA GLU A 242 28.43 13.00 -22.34
C GLU A 242 27.94 14.39 -21.94
N GLY A 243 28.83 15.38 -21.99
CA GLY A 243 28.52 16.77 -21.65
C GLY A 243 28.26 17.04 -20.15
N THR A 244 28.47 16.04 -19.29
CA THR A 244 28.24 16.20 -17.84
C THR A 244 29.42 16.91 -17.18
N PRO A 245 29.19 17.86 -16.25
CA PRO A 245 30.25 18.50 -15.51
C PRO A 245 30.98 17.49 -14.61
N TRP A 246 32.27 17.64 -14.47
CA TRP A 246 33.18 16.92 -13.57
C TRP A 246 33.28 15.41 -13.85
N ILE A 247 32.18 14.69 -13.98
CA ILE A 247 32.13 13.24 -14.14
C ILE A 247 31.57 12.92 -15.53
N ASN A 248 32.45 12.80 -16.50
CA ASN A 248 32.16 12.50 -17.91
C ASN A 248 33.12 11.42 -18.43
N ARG A 249 32.98 11.04 -19.70
CA ARG A 249 33.80 9.98 -20.30
C ARG A 249 35.29 10.32 -20.27
N GLU A 250 35.65 11.58 -20.54
CA GLU A 250 37.03 12.05 -20.62
C GLU A 250 37.70 12.01 -19.23
N THR A 251 37.08 12.62 -18.22
CA THR A 251 37.62 12.66 -16.87
C THR A 251 37.70 11.27 -16.22
N LEU A 252 36.75 10.39 -16.50
CA LEU A 252 36.79 9.01 -16.03
C LEU A 252 37.89 8.19 -16.74
N ALA A 253 38.09 8.38 -18.04
CA ALA A 253 39.17 7.75 -18.79
C ALA A 253 40.54 8.22 -18.27
N GLU A 254 40.73 9.52 -17.98
CA GLU A 254 41.94 10.07 -17.34
C GLU A 254 42.22 9.45 -15.97
N LYS A 255 41.18 9.12 -15.22
CA LYS A 255 41.28 8.40 -13.95
C LYS A 255 41.55 6.90 -14.12
N GLY A 256 41.50 6.37 -15.36
CA GLY A 256 41.90 4.99 -15.66
C GLY A 256 40.74 4.03 -15.91
N PHE A 257 39.49 4.49 -16.15
CA PHE A 257 38.41 3.63 -16.58
C PHE A 257 38.59 3.15 -18.02
N ALA A 258 38.39 1.86 -18.25
CA ALA A 258 38.37 1.29 -19.58
C ALA A 258 37.03 1.55 -20.29
N ALA A 259 37.02 1.55 -21.63
CA ALA A 259 35.81 1.77 -22.43
C ALA A 259 34.68 0.79 -22.08
N GLU A 260 35.00 -0.47 -21.77
CA GLU A 260 34.01 -1.47 -21.35
C GLU A 260 33.37 -1.15 -20.00
N GLU A 261 34.13 -0.54 -19.08
CA GLU A 261 33.63 -0.14 -17.76
C GLU A 261 32.71 1.07 -17.87
N LEU A 262 33.07 2.04 -18.73
CA LEU A 262 32.21 3.19 -19.06
C LEU A 262 30.90 2.73 -19.69
N ALA A 263 30.94 1.75 -20.61
CA ALA A 263 29.73 1.18 -21.19
C ALA A 263 28.82 0.48 -20.15
N LYS A 264 29.41 -0.21 -19.17
CA LYS A 264 28.65 -0.82 -18.05
C LYS A 264 27.99 0.24 -17.18
N ILE A 265 28.71 1.32 -16.87
CA ILE A 265 28.14 2.45 -16.11
C ILE A 265 26.96 3.03 -16.87
N GLU A 266 27.13 3.41 -18.13
CA GLU A 266 26.07 4.01 -18.95
C GLU A 266 24.85 3.11 -19.12
N ALA A 267 25.04 1.80 -19.20
CA ALA A 267 23.93 0.85 -19.29
C ALA A 267 23.00 0.87 -18.06
N VAL A 268 23.49 1.27 -16.89
CA VAL A 268 22.69 1.34 -15.64
C VAL A 268 22.20 2.73 -15.31
N LEU A 269 22.79 3.81 -15.87
CA LEU A 269 22.40 5.19 -15.58
C LEU A 269 20.90 5.47 -15.72
N PRO A 270 20.16 4.95 -16.72
CA PRO A 270 18.71 5.18 -16.82
C PRO A 270 17.90 4.63 -15.64
N SER A 271 18.44 3.67 -14.91
CA SER A 271 17.75 3.00 -13.80
C SER A 271 18.13 3.50 -12.42
N VAL A 272 19.20 4.30 -12.29
CA VAL A 272 19.67 4.80 -10.99
C VAL A 272 19.09 6.17 -10.66
N PHE A 273 18.97 6.45 -9.39
CA PHE A 273 18.51 7.73 -8.85
C PHE A 273 19.64 8.55 -8.22
N ASP A 274 20.77 7.93 -8.02
CA ASP A 274 21.99 8.56 -7.54
C ASP A 274 23.18 7.94 -8.29
N LEU A 275 24.06 8.80 -8.74
CA LEU A 275 25.20 8.42 -9.57
C LEU A 275 26.11 7.39 -8.88
N GLY A 276 26.23 7.45 -7.56
CA GLY A 276 27.02 6.50 -6.78
C GLY A 276 26.57 5.04 -6.97
N PHE A 277 25.30 4.78 -7.29
CA PHE A 277 24.82 3.40 -7.56
C PHE A 277 25.34 2.81 -8.87
N ALA A 278 25.72 3.66 -9.84
CA ALA A 278 26.35 3.20 -11.06
C ALA A 278 27.84 2.84 -10.85
N PHE A 279 28.47 3.36 -9.79
CA PHE A 279 29.87 3.17 -9.47
C PHE A 279 30.06 2.17 -8.30
N THR A 280 29.45 1.00 -8.40
CA THR A 280 29.51 -0.04 -7.36
C THR A 280 30.22 -1.30 -7.86
N LYS A 281 30.62 -2.15 -6.92
CA LYS A 281 31.16 -3.48 -7.25
C LYS A 281 30.19 -4.37 -8.06
N TRP A 282 28.89 -4.12 -7.95
CA TRP A 282 27.87 -4.86 -8.67
C TRP A 282 27.80 -4.48 -10.14
N THR A 283 28.09 -3.22 -10.48
CA THR A 283 28.14 -2.71 -11.85
C THR A 283 29.50 -2.98 -12.49
N LEU A 284 30.58 -2.65 -11.77
CA LEU A 284 31.93 -2.65 -12.32
C LEU A 284 32.65 -3.99 -12.14
N GLY A 285 32.27 -4.78 -11.12
CA GLY A 285 32.97 -5.98 -10.73
C GLY A 285 34.10 -5.70 -9.71
N GLU A 286 34.43 -6.70 -8.89
CA GLU A 286 35.48 -6.57 -7.86
C GLU A 286 36.87 -6.36 -8.46
N ASP A 287 37.14 -6.90 -9.63
CA ASP A 287 38.46 -6.80 -10.28
C ASP A 287 38.76 -5.36 -10.72
N THR A 288 37.75 -4.61 -11.15
CA THR A 288 37.89 -3.18 -11.42
C THR A 288 38.28 -2.42 -10.15
N LEU A 289 37.58 -2.65 -9.02
CA LEU A 289 37.90 -1.97 -7.75
C LEU A 289 39.32 -2.31 -7.25
N LYS A 290 39.72 -3.58 -7.38
CA LYS A 290 41.09 -4.02 -7.04
C LYS A 290 42.13 -3.34 -7.91
N ARG A 291 41.87 -3.17 -9.21
CA ARG A 291 42.76 -2.46 -10.15
C ARG A 291 42.94 -1.00 -9.76
N PHE A 292 41.93 -0.36 -9.19
CA PHE A 292 42.00 0.97 -8.60
C PHE A 292 42.66 0.98 -7.20
N GLY A 293 43.10 -0.16 -6.69
CA GLY A 293 43.84 -0.28 -5.42
C GLY A 293 42.99 -0.46 -4.18
N PHE A 294 41.67 -0.64 -4.33
CA PHE A 294 40.75 -0.83 -3.20
C PHE A 294 40.69 -2.30 -2.79
N LYS A 295 40.65 -2.56 -1.48
CA LYS A 295 40.56 -3.87 -0.89
C LYS A 295 39.10 -4.23 -0.59
N PRO A 296 38.76 -5.54 -0.40
CA PRO A 296 37.42 -5.95 0.01
C PRO A 296 36.92 -5.28 1.29
N GLU A 297 37.82 -4.96 2.22
CA GLU A 297 37.47 -4.25 3.46
C GLU A 297 37.01 -2.81 3.18
N ASP A 298 37.47 -2.16 2.12
CA ASP A 298 37.11 -0.79 1.75
C ASP A 298 35.71 -0.79 1.08
N TYR A 299 35.56 -1.51 -0.04
CA TYR A 299 34.33 -1.45 -0.84
C TYR A 299 33.17 -2.29 -0.31
N ASN A 300 33.36 -3.05 0.78
CA ASN A 300 32.26 -3.70 1.49
C ASN A 300 31.70 -2.85 2.65
N ARG A 301 32.30 -1.70 2.94
CA ARG A 301 31.78 -0.77 3.94
C ARG A 301 30.50 -0.10 3.43
N PRO A 302 29.46 0.07 4.28
CA PRO A 302 28.21 0.73 3.88
C PRO A 302 28.37 2.19 3.45
N ASP A 303 29.40 2.87 3.97
CA ASP A 303 29.72 4.28 3.74
C ASP A 303 30.76 4.50 2.62
N PHE A 304 31.17 3.45 1.91
CA PHE A 304 32.14 3.57 0.83
C PHE A 304 31.52 4.23 -0.40
N ASN A 305 32.04 5.39 -0.77
CA ASN A 305 31.72 6.10 -2.00
C ASN A 305 32.92 6.01 -2.95
N PHE A 306 32.76 5.27 -4.05
CA PHE A 306 33.83 5.05 -5.01
C PHE A 306 34.27 6.34 -5.71
N LEU A 307 33.33 7.24 -6.03
CA LEU A 307 33.62 8.53 -6.66
C LEU A 307 34.45 9.46 -5.73
N GLU A 308 34.09 9.54 -4.46
CA GLU A 308 34.88 10.28 -3.48
C GLU A 308 36.29 9.67 -3.31
N ALA A 309 36.36 8.34 -3.29
CA ALA A 309 37.65 7.62 -3.21
C ALA A 309 38.53 7.81 -4.45
N LEU A 310 37.98 8.15 -5.60
CA LEU A 310 38.66 8.56 -6.82
C LEU A 310 39.10 10.04 -6.80
N GLY A 311 38.77 10.79 -5.74
CA GLY A 311 39.16 12.18 -5.54
C GLY A 311 38.20 13.22 -6.08
N PHE A 312 36.95 12.85 -6.42
CA PHE A 312 35.91 13.83 -6.70
C PHE A 312 35.35 14.39 -5.38
N SER A 313 35.16 15.69 -5.31
CA SER A 313 34.54 16.34 -4.17
C SER A 313 33.03 16.04 -4.13
N HIS A 314 32.42 16.16 -2.97
CA HIS A 314 30.97 15.99 -2.80
C HIS A 314 30.15 16.93 -3.71
N SER A 315 30.60 18.19 -3.90
CA SER A 315 29.95 19.16 -4.79
C SER A 315 30.01 18.73 -6.25
N GLU A 316 31.17 18.25 -6.73
CA GLU A 316 31.32 17.76 -8.11
C GLU A 316 30.45 16.55 -8.39
N ILE A 317 30.37 15.62 -7.42
CA ILE A 317 29.48 14.45 -7.52
C ILE A 317 28.02 14.89 -7.54
N GLU A 318 27.61 15.84 -6.70
CA GLU A 318 26.25 16.34 -6.64
C GLU A 318 25.86 17.10 -7.91
N GLU A 319 26.73 17.94 -8.47
CA GLU A 319 26.48 18.64 -9.73
C GLU A 319 26.34 17.65 -10.91
N ALA A 320 27.22 16.67 -11.01
CA ALA A 320 27.12 15.60 -12.01
C ALA A 320 25.86 14.76 -11.83
N ASN A 321 25.52 14.41 -10.60
CA ASN A 321 24.32 13.67 -10.25
C ASN A 321 23.04 14.41 -10.69
N ASN A 322 22.98 15.72 -10.44
CA ASN A 322 21.81 16.53 -10.81
C ASN A 322 21.60 16.59 -12.34
N VAL A 323 22.67 16.51 -13.13
CA VAL A 323 22.57 16.46 -14.59
C VAL A 323 22.24 15.05 -15.06
N ILE A 324 22.92 14.01 -14.58
CA ILE A 324 22.78 12.63 -15.05
C ILE A 324 21.48 11.98 -14.55
N CYS A 325 21.17 12.12 -13.27
CA CYS A 325 19.99 11.49 -12.65
C CYS A 325 18.76 12.40 -12.60
N GLY A 326 18.96 13.70 -12.87
CA GLY A 326 17.92 14.74 -12.85
C GLY A 326 17.60 15.25 -11.45
N MET A 327 16.95 16.41 -11.41
CA MET A 327 16.50 17.04 -10.16
C MET A 327 15.31 16.32 -9.53
N MET A 328 14.62 15.46 -10.29
CA MET A 328 13.42 14.69 -9.90
C MET A 328 12.26 15.57 -9.42
N THR A 329 12.35 16.88 -9.65
CA THR A 329 11.30 17.88 -9.43
C THR A 329 11.24 18.81 -10.62
N ILE A 330 10.06 19.35 -10.89
CA ILE A 330 9.88 20.37 -11.94
C ILE A 330 10.12 21.80 -11.43
N GLU A 331 10.22 21.95 -10.10
CA GLU A 331 10.51 23.23 -9.48
C GLU A 331 11.92 23.70 -9.85
N GLY A 332 12.01 24.89 -10.43
CA GLY A 332 13.27 25.45 -10.90
C GLY A 332 13.66 25.00 -12.32
N ALA A 333 12.83 24.24 -13.02
CA ALA A 333 13.10 23.84 -14.40
C ALA A 333 13.21 25.07 -15.32
N PRO A 334 14.16 25.08 -16.29
CA PRO A 334 14.32 26.18 -17.21
C PRO A 334 13.03 26.38 -18.03
N HIS A 335 12.74 27.61 -18.41
CA HIS A 335 11.57 28.02 -19.21
C HIS A 335 10.21 27.82 -18.53
N LEU A 336 10.09 27.05 -17.45
CA LEU A 336 8.82 26.76 -16.80
C LEU A 336 8.25 28.01 -16.13
N LYS A 337 7.03 28.40 -16.52
CA LYS A 337 6.31 29.52 -15.93
C LYS A 337 5.83 29.17 -14.53
N HIS A 338 5.97 30.11 -13.61
CA HIS A 338 5.59 29.90 -12.20
C HIS A 338 4.08 29.57 -12.05
N GLU A 339 3.24 30.16 -12.88
CA GLU A 339 1.77 29.92 -12.90
C GLU A 339 1.40 28.47 -13.26
N HIS A 340 2.29 27.72 -13.94
CA HIS A 340 2.06 26.34 -14.32
C HIS A 340 2.51 25.32 -13.26
N LEU A 341 3.26 25.74 -12.23
CA LEU A 341 3.73 24.84 -11.17
C LEU A 341 2.61 24.03 -10.49
N PRO A 342 1.43 24.62 -10.14
CA PRO A 342 0.36 23.88 -9.48
C PRO A 342 -0.19 22.70 -10.29
N ILE A 343 -0.04 22.70 -11.62
CA ILE A 343 -0.48 21.62 -12.52
C ILE A 343 0.31 20.33 -12.26
N PHE A 344 1.56 20.48 -11.84
CA PHE A 344 2.51 19.38 -11.61
C PHE A 344 2.70 19.04 -10.13
N ASP A 345 1.88 19.60 -9.23
CA ASP A 345 1.91 19.25 -7.82
C ASP A 345 1.55 17.79 -7.61
N CYS A 346 2.39 17.08 -6.88
CA CYS A 346 2.25 15.67 -6.57
C CYS A 346 1.80 15.43 -5.13
N ALA A 347 1.45 14.20 -4.79
CA ALA A 347 1.07 13.82 -3.43
C ALA A 347 2.20 14.03 -2.41
N ASN A 348 3.47 13.97 -2.86
CA ASN A 348 4.65 14.18 -2.02
C ASN A 348 5.60 15.18 -2.66
N LYS A 349 6.49 15.73 -1.84
CA LYS A 349 7.61 16.55 -2.34
C LYS A 349 8.48 15.73 -3.27
N CYS A 350 8.76 16.26 -4.45
CA CYS A 350 9.50 15.58 -5.50
C CYS A 350 11.00 15.80 -5.37
N GLY A 351 11.80 14.74 -5.50
CA GLY A 351 13.25 14.80 -5.49
C GLY A 351 13.84 15.30 -4.17
N LYS A 352 15.12 15.71 -4.23
CA LYS A 352 15.87 16.21 -3.07
C LYS A 352 15.49 17.66 -2.71
N TYR A 353 15.16 18.47 -3.73
CA TYR A 353 15.00 19.91 -3.61
C TYR A 353 13.57 20.41 -3.72
N GLY A 354 12.62 19.58 -4.15
CA GLY A 354 11.22 19.93 -4.27
C GLY A 354 10.59 20.30 -2.93
N LYS A 355 9.81 21.37 -2.92
CA LYS A 355 9.12 21.93 -1.73
C LYS A 355 7.61 21.75 -1.84
N ARG A 356 7.08 21.80 -3.07
CA ARG A 356 5.65 21.73 -3.36
C ARG A 356 5.12 20.30 -3.22
N TYR A 357 3.90 20.21 -2.73
CA TYR A 357 3.12 18.97 -2.63
C TYR A 357 1.66 19.32 -2.41
N LEU A 358 0.76 18.37 -2.63
CA LEU A 358 -0.67 18.52 -2.36
C LEU A 358 -0.95 18.29 -0.87
N GLU A 359 -1.61 19.25 -0.24
CA GLU A 359 -2.00 19.15 1.16
C GLU A 359 -3.05 18.05 1.38
N ALA A 360 -3.15 17.53 2.60
CA ALA A 360 -4.10 16.47 2.98
C ALA A 360 -5.54 16.81 2.57
N MET A 361 -5.97 18.05 2.73
CA MET A 361 -7.32 18.48 2.38
C MET A 361 -7.60 18.48 0.88
N SER A 362 -6.59 18.60 0.02
CA SER A 362 -6.74 18.43 -1.44
C SER A 362 -7.22 17.02 -1.80
N HIS A 363 -6.64 16.02 -1.13
CA HIS A 363 -7.06 14.61 -1.27
C HIS A 363 -8.48 14.38 -0.77
N VAL A 364 -8.84 14.97 0.38
CA VAL A 364 -10.18 14.85 0.98
C VAL A 364 -11.24 15.51 0.09
N ARG A 365 -10.99 16.70 -0.45
CA ARG A 365 -11.91 17.42 -1.38
C ARG A 365 -12.15 16.61 -2.66
N MET A 366 -11.10 16.01 -3.23
CA MET A 366 -11.25 15.16 -4.43
C MET A 366 -12.10 13.92 -4.14
N MET A 367 -11.92 13.29 -2.98
CA MET A 367 -12.80 12.19 -2.55
C MET A 367 -14.24 12.66 -2.37
N ALA A 368 -14.44 13.83 -1.75
CA ALA A 368 -15.76 14.41 -1.53
C ALA A 368 -16.48 14.76 -2.85
N ALA A 369 -15.72 15.13 -3.88
CA ALA A 369 -16.25 15.36 -5.22
C ALA A 369 -16.78 14.09 -5.89
N ALA A 370 -16.11 12.95 -5.70
CA ALA A 370 -16.53 11.65 -6.24
C ALA A 370 -17.62 10.94 -5.39
N GLN A 371 -17.60 11.12 -4.06
CA GLN A 371 -18.41 10.34 -3.11
C GLN A 371 -19.93 10.36 -3.39
N PRO A 372 -20.55 11.51 -3.77
CA PRO A 372 -21.98 11.56 -4.05
C PRO A 372 -22.45 10.63 -5.18
N PHE A 373 -21.53 10.15 -6.02
CA PHE A 373 -21.84 9.33 -7.20
C PHE A 373 -21.38 7.87 -7.09
N ILE A 374 -20.63 7.49 -6.06
CA ILE A 374 -20.13 6.12 -5.88
C ILE A 374 -21.09 5.30 -5.04
N SER A 375 -21.64 4.22 -5.61
CA SER A 375 -22.56 3.32 -4.92
C SER A 375 -21.89 2.44 -3.87
N GLY A 376 -20.64 2.04 -4.09
CA GLY A 376 -19.80 1.29 -3.15
C GLY A 376 -18.89 2.18 -2.31
N ALA A 377 -17.58 2.02 -2.46
CA ALA A 377 -16.57 2.72 -1.69
C ALA A 377 -15.48 3.35 -2.57
N ILE A 378 -14.76 4.30 -1.99
CA ILE A 378 -13.57 4.92 -2.59
C ILE A 378 -12.36 4.48 -1.79
N SER A 379 -11.38 3.89 -2.48
CA SER A 379 -10.07 3.58 -1.92
C SER A 379 -9.05 4.60 -2.42
N LYS A 380 -8.79 5.60 -1.60
CA LYS A 380 -7.81 6.65 -1.87
C LYS A 380 -6.99 6.92 -0.63
N THR A 381 -5.70 7.08 -0.82
CA THR A 381 -4.78 7.46 0.26
C THR A 381 -4.71 8.98 0.41
N VAL A 382 -4.84 9.46 1.63
CA VAL A 382 -4.46 10.83 2.01
C VAL A 382 -3.02 10.77 2.50
N ASN A 383 -2.09 11.29 1.70
CA ASN A 383 -0.68 11.32 2.06
C ASN A 383 -0.43 12.47 3.03
N LEU A 384 0.33 12.16 4.08
CA LEU A 384 0.64 13.09 5.16
C LEU A 384 2.16 13.22 5.31
N PRO A 385 2.68 14.44 5.48
CA PRO A 385 4.09 14.63 5.76
C PRO A 385 4.47 14.04 7.14
N LYS A 386 5.74 13.73 7.31
CA LYS A 386 6.26 13.11 8.54
C LYS A 386 6.03 13.96 9.80
N GLU A 387 6.02 15.28 9.62
CA GLU A 387 5.90 16.28 10.69
C GLU A 387 4.47 16.48 11.19
N MET A 388 3.46 15.93 10.48
CA MET A 388 2.04 16.10 10.84
C MET A 388 1.74 15.63 12.26
N THR A 389 1.03 16.47 13.01
CA THR A 389 0.65 16.24 14.41
C THR A 389 -0.60 15.38 14.55
N VAL A 390 -0.91 14.95 15.78
CA VAL A 390 -2.13 14.19 16.09
C VAL A 390 -3.37 15.05 15.87
N GLU A 391 -3.32 16.30 16.27
CA GLU A 391 -4.43 17.27 16.16
C GLU A 391 -4.78 17.55 14.70
N GLU A 392 -3.78 17.67 13.82
CA GLU A 392 -4.00 17.81 12.38
C GLU A 392 -4.63 16.56 11.76
N VAL A 393 -4.27 15.36 12.26
CA VAL A 393 -4.90 14.10 11.84
C VAL A 393 -6.36 14.04 12.30
N GLU A 394 -6.67 14.45 13.53
CA GLU A 394 -8.05 14.55 14.04
C GLU A 394 -8.89 15.48 13.19
N ASP A 395 -8.35 16.64 12.82
CA ASP A 395 -9.01 17.62 11.95
C ASP A 395 -9.33 17.05 10.56
N ILE A 396 -8.43 16.26 9.97
CA ILE A 396 -8.68 15.60 8.69
C ILE A 396 -9.87 14.64 8.80
N TYR A 397 -9.94 13.81 9.85
CA TYR A 397 -11.07 12.90 10.06
C TYR A 397 -12.39 13.67 10.25
N LEU A 398 -12.37 14.73 11.05
CA LEU A 398 -13.54 15.57 11.29
C LEU A 398 -14.05 16.23 10.01
N HIS A 399 -13.15 16.79 9.20
CA HIS A 399 -13.51 17.43 7.93
C HIS A 399 -14.00 16.40 6.90
N ALA A 400 -13.37 15.24 6.81
CA ALA A 400 -13.81 14.14 5.96
C ALA A 400 -15.25 13.69 6.31
N TRP A 401 -15.55 13.56 7.60
CA TRP A 401 -16.89 13.24 8.06
C TRP A 401 -17.90 14.36 7.72
N LYS A 402 -17.55 15.64 7.95
CA LYS A 402 -18.40 16.80 7.59
C LYS A 402 -18.70 16.85 6.09
N MET A 403 -17.75 16.41 5.24
CA MET A 403 -17.92 16.31 3.78
C MET A 403 -18.65 15.05 3.33
N GLY A 404 -19.14 14.20 4.25
CA GLY A 404 -19.93 13.02 3.94
C GLY A 404 -19.14 11.84 3.38
N LEU A 405 -17.84 11.75 3.63
CA LEU A 405 -17.02 10.61 3.21
C LEU A 405 -17.37 9.36 4.01
N LYS A 406 -17.49 8.22 3.34
CA LYS A 406 -17.75 6.91 3.96
C LYS A 406 -16.53 6.35 4.70
N ALA A 407 -15.34 6.64 4.22
CA ALA A 407 -14.07 6.19 4.78
C ALA A 407 -12.92 7.11 4.39
N VAL A 408 -11.88 7.13 5.21
CA VAL A 408 -10.62 7.85 4.96
C VAL A 408 -9.45 6.94 5.31
N ALA A 409 -8.48 6.83 4.40
CA ALA A 409 -7.23 6.09 4.61
C ALA A 409 -6.07 7.08 4.63
N LEU A 410 -5.40 7.18 5.77
CA LEU A 410 -4.26 8.08 5.96
C LEU A 410 -2.94 7.33 5.84
N TYR A 411 -1.95 7.92 5.21
CA TYR A 411 -0.60 7.41 5.15
C TYR A 411 0.40 8.52 5.48
N ARG A 412 0.97 8.45 6.68
CA ARG A 412 2.02 9.38 7.13
C ARG A 412 3.39 8.86 6.67
N ASP A 413 4.17 9.72 6.02
CA ASP A 413 5.52 9.36 5.55
C ASP A 413 6.39 8.86 6.70
N GLY A 414 7.15 7.79 6.44
CA GLY A 414 8.02 7.16 7.43
C GLY A 414 7.30 6.34 8.51
N SER A 415 5.96 6.16 8.47
CA SER A 415 5.22 5.37 9.45
C SER A 415 5.44 3.86 9.33
N LYS A 416 5.93 3.37 8.19
CA LYS A 416 6.22 1.96 7.94
C LYS A 416 7.72 1.74 7.70
N LEU A 417 8.23 0.59 8.16
CA LEU A 417 9.63 0.19 7.95
C LEU A 417 9.99 0.00 6.47
N SER A 418 9.03 -0.41 5.64
CA SER A 418 9.19 -0.57 4.19
C SER A 418 8.05 0.11 3.46
N GLN A 419 8.39 1.06 2.59
CA GLN A 419 7.45 1.76 1.71
C GLN A 419 7.56 1.18 0.30
N PRO A 420 6.45 0.86 -0.39
CA PRO A 420 6.48 0.32 -1.76
C PRO A 420 6.91 1.34 -2.81
N LEU A 421 6.63 2.64 -2.58
CA LEU A 421 7.06 3.76 -3.43
C LEU A 421 7.84 4.77 -2.59
N ASN A 422 8.93 5.31 -3.12
CA ASN A 422 9.76 6.31 -2.48
C ASN A 422 10.11 7.45 -3.45
N THR A 423 10.25 8.65 -2.92
CA THR A 423 10.74 9.85 -3.64
C THR A 423 12.22 10.10 -3.35
N LYS A 424 12.77 9.44 -2.33
CA LYS A 424 14.17 9.57 -1.89
C LYS A 424 14.74 8.19 -1.62
N SER A 425 16.04 8.01 -1.87
CA SER A 425 16.76 6.87 -1.32
C SER A 425 16.86 7.03 0.21
N LYS A 426 16.64 5.95 0.94
CA LYS A 426 16.75 5.96 2.41
C LYS A 426 18.18 6.14 2.93
N ASP A 427 19.17 6.27 2.06
CA ASP A 427 20.58 6.30 2.45
C ASP A 427 21.18 7.71 2.61
N SER A 428 20.41 8.77 2.39
CA SER A 428 20.82 10.13 2.70
C SER A 428 20.12 10.66 3.94
N ALA A 429 20.86 10.67 5.05
CA ALA A 429 20.60 11.34 6.32
C ALA A 429 19.56 10.73 7.28
N SER A 430 19.98 9.75 8.00
CA SER A 430 19.86 9.76 9.45
C SER A 430 21.11 9.09 10.02
N GLU A 431 21.86 9.81 10.83
CA GLU A 431 22.79 9.25 11.80
C GLU A 431 22.02 8.23 12.67
N LYS A 432 21.94 7.01 12.17
CA LYS A 432 21.71 5.85 13.02
C LYS A 432 23.03 5.11 13.00
N THR A 433 23.66 5.07 14.14
CA THR A 433 24.66 4.08 14.51
C THR A 433 24.37 2.79 13.73
N PRO A 434 25.31 2.23 12.96
CA PRO A 434 25.05 1.02 12.19
C PRO A 434 24.58 -0.05 13.18
N ALA A 435 23.36 -0.52 12.96
CA ALA A 435 22.91 -1.72 13.66
C ALA A 435 23.94 -2.81 13.35
N PRO A 436 24.45 -3.51 14.35
CA PRO A 436 25.44 -4.56 14.13
C PRO A 436 24.90 -5.51 13.06
N ARG A 437 25.68 -5.81 12.04
CA ARG A 437 25.37 -6.84 11.07
C ARG A 437 25.07 -8.09 11.88
N LEU A 438 23.80 -8.53 11.86
CA LEU A 438 23.42 -9.79 12.50
C LEU A 438 24.15 -10.90 11.75
N GLU A 439 25.23 -11.39 12.32
CA GLU A 439 25.92 -12.57 11.82
C GLU A 439 25.07 -13.80 12.15
N ARG A 440 24.88 -14.68 11.17
CA ARG A 440 24.17 -15.92 11.37
C ARG A 440 24.91 -16.83 12.34
N LYS A 441 24.40 -16.99 13.54
CA LYS A 441 24.90 -17.95 14.52
C LYS A 441 24.42 -19.36 14.10
N ARG A 442 25.29 -20.12 13.42
CA ARG A 442 24.95 -21.49 12.99
C ARG A 442 24.97 -22.44 14.18
N LEU A 443 24.01 -23.37 14.20
CA LEU A 443 24.01 -24.44 15.21
C LEU A 443 25.14 -25.43 14.94
N PRO A 444 25.67 -26.08 16.01
CA PRO A 444 26.61 -27.19 15.87
C PRO A 444 26.00 -28.35 15.12
N LYS A 445 26.82 -29.16 14.42
CA LYS A 445 26.31 -30.31 13.65
C LYS A 445 25.62 -31.35 14.54
N LYS A 446 26.08 -31.55 15.78
CA LYS A 446 25.42 -32.38 16.80
C LYS A 446 24.83 -31.42 17.85
N ARG A 447 23.54 -31.49 18.10
CA ARG A 447 22.80 -30.59 18.98
C ARG A 447 21.65 -31.27 19.67
N THR A 448 21.26 -30.75 20.82
CA THR A 448 20.10 -31.16 21.59
C THR A 448 18.84 -30.50 21.07
N GLY A 449 17.70 -30.94 21.53
CA GLY A 449 16.38 -30.40 21.22
C GLY A 449 15.29 -31.31 21.76
N MET A 450 14.04 -30.90 21.61
CA MET A 450 12.89 -31.71 21.97
C MET A 450 12.11 -32.17 20.74
N THR A 451 11.34 -33.24 20.89
CA THR A 451 10.32 -33.67 19.94
C THR A 451 8.99 -33.72 20.64
N VAL A 452 8.00 -32.98 20.15
CA VAL A 452 6.64 -32.98 20.67
C VAL A 452 5.71 -33.54 19.60
N GLU A 453 4.94 -34.56 19.95
CA GLU A 453 3.88 -35.13 19.13
C GLU A 453 2.53 -34.64 19.66
N ALA A 454 1.64 -34.23 18.78
CA ALA A 454 0.25 -33.90 19.12
C ALA A 454 -0.69 -34.13 17.95
N ARG A 455 -2.01 -34.08 18.24
CA ARG A 455 -3.04 -33.98 17.22
C ARG A 455 -3.78 -32.66 17.38
N VAL A 456 -3.90 -31.91 16.29
CA VAL A 456 -4.64 -30.63 16.23
C VAL A 456 -5.82 -30.83 15.28
N GLY A 457 -7.05 -30.72 15.78
CA GLY A 457 -8.24 -30.97 14.97
C GLY A 457 -8.25 -32.37 14.31
N GLY A 458 -7.65 -33.38 14.98
CA GLY A 458 -7.49 -34.75 14.45
C GLY A 458 -6.23 -34.96 13.57
N GLN A 459 -5.55 -33.90 13.16
CA GLN A 459 -4.35 -33.95 12.32
C GLN A 459 -3.08 -34.11 13.17
N LYS A 460 -2.28 -35.15 12.87
CA LYS A 460 -1.05 -35.45 13.60
C LYS A 460 0.09 -34.52 13.18
N VAL A 461 0.73 -33.90 14.16
CA VAL A 461 1.83 -32.93 13.98
C VAL A 461 3.00 -33.33 14.90
N TYR A 462 4.20 -33.24 14.35
CA TYR A 462 5.45 -33.34 15.10
C TYR A 462 6.19 -32.01 15.02
N LEU A 463 6.49 -31.43 16.18
CA LEU A 463 7.41 -30.31 16.33
C LEU A 463 8.74 -30.84 16.85
N ARG A 464 9.84 -30.60 16.13
CA ARG A 464 11.18 -30.85 16.62
C ARG A 464 11.94 -29.54 16.70
N THR A 465 12.81 -29.40 17.71
CA THR A 465 13.63 -28.22 17.92
C THR A 465 15.11 -28.58 17.87
N GLY A 466 15.95 -27.59 17.57
CA GLY A 466 17.40 -27.65 17.73
C GLY A 466 17.87 -26.49 18.59
N GLU A 467 18.69 -26.80 19.59
CA GLU A 467 19.15 -25.88 20.62
C GLU A 467 20.65 -25.60 20.48
N TYR A 468 21.05 -24.39 20.86
CA TYR A 468 22.46 -24.07 21.12
C TYR A 468 22.94 -24.66 22.44
N GLU A 469 24.24 -24.60 22.73
CA GLU A 469 24.83 -25.09 23.96
C GLU A 469 24.27 -24.42 25.23
N ASP A 470 23.77 -23.20 25.10
CA ASP A 470 23.11 -22.44 26.17
C ASP A 470 21.60 -22.76 26.31
N ALA A 471 21.13 -23.84 25.70
CA ALA A 471 19.73 -24.25 25.61
C ALA A 471 18.79 -23.22 24.98
N SER A 472 19.30 -22.22 24.25
CA SER A 472 18.46 -21.32 23.46
C SER A 472 18.02 -21.99 22.15
N LEU A 473 16.78 -21.70 21.71
CA LEU A 473 16.23 -22.23 20.47
C LEU A 473 16.91 -21.61 19.26
N GLY A 474 17.39 -22.46 18.33
CA GLY A 474 18.04 -22.01 17.10
C GLY A 474 17.38 -22.50 15.81
N GLU A 475 16.57 -23.56 15.87
CA GLU A 475 15.83 -24.07 14.72
C GLU A 475 14.60 -24.87 15.12
N ILE A 476 13.65 -24.97 14.19
CA ILE A 476 12.46 -25.81 14.31
C ILE A 476 12.27 -26.65 13.04
N PHE A 477 11.65 -27.81 13.20
CA PHE A 477 11.18 -28.69 12.12
C PHE A 477 9.73 -29.05 12.39
N ILE A 478 8.90 -29.06 11.35
CA ILE A 478 7.48 -29.34 11.43
C ILE A 478 7.14 -30.48 10.46
N ASP A 479 6.76 -31.62 10.99
CA ASP A 479 6.30 -32.75 10.19
C ASP A 479 4.80 -32.97 10.40
N ILE A 480 4.06 -33.09 9.31
CA ILE A 480 2.60 -33.28 9.32
C ILE A 480 2.25 -34.53 8.54
N HIS A 481 1.45 -35.42 9.15
CA HIS A 481 0.99 -36.65 8.52
C HIS A 481 -0.37 -36.46 7.81
N LYS A 482 -0.56 -37.17 6.70
CA LYS A 482 -1.82 -37.27 5.93
C LYS A 482 -2.31 -35.95 5.27
N GLU A 483 -1.43 -34.98 5.06
CA GLU A 483 -1.70 -33.80 4.27
C GLU A 483 -1.04 -33.88 2.89
N GLY A 484 -1.58 -33.11 1.93
CA GLY A 484 -1.02 -33.02 0.58
C GLY A 484 0.43 -32.55 0.55
N ALA A 485 1.19 -32.99 -0.45
CA ALA A 485 2.62 -32.66 -0.59
C ALA A 485 2.90 -31.14 -0.56
N ALA A 486 2.02 -30.34 -1.14
CA ALA A 486 2.14 -28.88 -1.19
C ALA A 486 2.09 -28.24 0.21
N PHE A 487 1.14 -28.63 1.06
CA PHE A 487 1.01 -28.08 2.42
C PHE A 487 2.20 -28.48 3.29
N ARG A 488 2.65 -29.75 3.22
CA ARG A 488 3.86 -30.19 3.93
C ARG A 488 5.11 -29.42 3.51
N SER A 489 5.27 -29.18 2.21
CA SER A 489 6.41 -28.41 1.69
C SER A 489 6.36 -26.96 2.16
N MET A 490 5.17 -26.33 2.19
CA MET A 490 4.99 -24.97 2.70
C MET A 490 5.32 -24.85 4.19
N MET A 491 4.87 -25.81 5.01
CA MET A 491 5.19 -25.84 6.45
C MET A 491 6.67 -26.09 6.70
N ASN A 492 7.35 -26.84 5.85
CA ASN A 492 8.79 -27.00 5.92
C ASN A 492 9.53 -25.69 5.55
N CYS A 493 9.12 -25.00 4.48
CA CYS A 493 9.65 -23.66 4.13
C CYS A 493 9.42 -22.66 5.26
N PHE A 494 8.25 -22.69 5.89
CA PHE A 494 7.94 -21.84 7.05
C PHE A 494 8.88 -22.14 8.24
N ALA A 495 9.09 -23.43 8.57
CA ALA A 495 10.02 -23.84 9.62
C ALA A 495 11.46 -23.38 9.33
N ILE A 496 11.91 -23.45 8.08
CA ILE A 496 13.21 -22.94 7.64
C ILE A 496 13.29 -21.42 7.83
N ALA A 497 12.25 -20.66 7.46
CA ALA A 497 12.23 -19.21 7.61
C ALA A 497 12.32 -18.78 9.09
N VAL A 498 11.56 -19.42 9.98
CA VAL A 498 11.62 -19.19 11.43
C VAL A 498 13.02 -19.54 11.98
N SER A 499 13.58 -20.70 11.59
CA SER A 499 14.92 -21.12 11.99
C SER A 499 16.00 -20.11 11.56
N LEU A 500 15.91 -19.59 10.33
CA LEU A 500 16.81 -18.54 9.86
C LEU A 500 16.67 -17.27 10.71
N GLY A 501 15.45 -16.83 10.99
CA GLY A 501 15.21 -15.65 11.84
C GLY A 501 15.84 -15.80 13.22
N LEU A 502 15.64 -16.95 13.89
CA LEU A 502 16.25 -17.27 15.19
C LEU A 502 17.79 -17.24 15.11
N GLN A 503 18.37 -17.80 14.07
CA GLN A 503 19.83 -17.83 13.85
C GLN A 503 20.43 -16.47 13.54
N TYR A 504 19.64 -15.53 13.02
CA TYR A 504 20.01 -14.13 12.84
C TYR A 504 19.65 -13.25 14.04
N GLY A 505 19.20 -13.84 15.16
CA GLY A 505 18.98 -13.14 16.41
C GLY A 505 17.60 -12.47 16.56
N VAL A 506 16.61 -12.83 15.71
CA VAL A 506 15.21 -12.42 15.96
C VAL A 506 14.75 -13.10 17.25
N PRO A 507 14.28 -12.35 18.26
CA PRO A 507 13.82 -12.92 19.52
C PRO A 507 12.63 -13.86 19.32
N LEU A 508 12.59 -15.00 20.06
CA LEU A 508 11.50 -15.96 19.97
C LEU A 508 10.15 -15.37 20.33
N ASP A 509 10.11 -14.41 21.25
CA ASP A 509 8.88 -13.75 21.68
C ASP A 509 8.20 -12.96 20.55
N GLU A 510 8.95 -12.41 19.60
CA GLU A 510 8.39 -11.79 18.38
C GLU A 510 7.59 -12.81 17.57
N PHE A 511 8.15 -13.99 17.33
CA PHE A 511 7.43 -15.06 16.64
C PHE A 511 6.21 -15.54 17.42
N VAL A 512 6.34 -15.73 18.75
CA VAL A 512 5.24 -16.15 19.59
C VAL A 512 4.09 -15.13 19.58
N ASN A 513 4.40 -13.84 19.68
CA ASN A 513 3.40 -12.78 19.67
C ASN A 513 2.66 -12.63 18.32
N VAL A 514 3.36 -12.88 17.21
CA VAL A 514 2.78 -12.75 15.87
C VAL A 514 1.95 -13.99 15.50
N PHE A 515 2.41 -15.19 15.82
CA PHE A 515 1.82 -16.43 15.30
C PHE A 515 0.86 -17.12 16.26
N THR A 516 0.86 -16.79 17.56
CA THR A 516 -0.17 -17.26 18.49
C THR A 516 -1.52 -16.64 18.10
N PHE A 517 -2.60 -17.43 18.18
CA PHE A 517 -3.95 -17.09 17.74
C PHE A 517 -4.16 -16.94 16.21
N THR A 518 -3.16 -17.24 15.39
CA THR A 518 -3.35 -17.34 13.94
C THR A 518 -4.37 -18.42 13.60
N ARG A 519 -5.39 -18.09 12.78
CA ARG A 519 -6.54 -18.96 12.56
C ARG A 519 -6.64 -19.48 11.13
N PHE A 520 -6.58 -20.80 10.98
CA PHE A 520 -6.88 -21.55 9.74
C PHE A 520 -7.05 -23.05 10.05
N GLU A 521 -7.63 -23.81 9.12
CA GLU A 521 -7.80 -25.26 9.27
C GLU A 521 -6.49 -26.05 9.01
N PRO A 522 -6.22 -27.15 9.75
CA PRO A 522 -7.05 -27.70 10.83
C PRO A 522 -6.90 -26.95 12.15
N GLN A 523 -8.04 -26.77 12.85
CA GLN A 523 -8.15 -26.16 14.17
C GLN A 523 -9.01 -27.02 15.10
N GLY A 524 -9.00 -26.76 16.40
CA GLY A 524 -9.89 -27.42 17.37
C GLY A 524 -9.14 -28.05 18.55
N MET A 525 -9.66 -29.20 18.99
CA MET A 525 -9.09 -29.94 20.12
C MET A 525 -7.67 -30.39 19.82
N VAL A 526 -6.80 -30.30 20.85
CA VAL A 526 -5.38 -30.67 20.78
C VAL A 526 -5.09 -31.77 21.81
N GLU A 527 -4.49 -32.86 21.36
CA GLU A 527 -3.99 -33.94 22.24
C GLU A 527 -2.62 -33.53 22.81
N HIS A 528 -2.60 -32.59 23.73
CA HIS A 528 -1.39 -32.13 24.43
C HIS A 528 -1.69 -31.93 25.94
N PRO A 529 -0.73 -32.22 26.86
CA PRO A 529 -0.99 -32.09 28.31
C PRO A 529 -1.43 -30.71 28.74
N ASN A 530 -0.88 -29.66 28.18
CA ASN A 530 -1.09 -28.27 28.63
C ASN A 530 -1.93 -27.43 27.67
N ILE A 531 -1.97 -27.76 26.37
CA ILE A 531 -2.69 -27.02 25.34
C ILE A 531 -3.84 -27.89 24.85
N LYS A 532 -5.08 -27.53 25.15
CA LYS A 532 -6.28 -28.34 24.85
C LYS A 532 -7.03 -27.90 23.61
N ILE A 533 -6.86 -26.65 23.21
CA ILE A 533 -7.50 -26.07 22.02
C ILE A 533 -6.49 -25.14 21.34
N SER A 534 -6.45 -25.19 20.00
CA SER A 534 -5.73 -24.21 19.17
C SER A 534 -6.54 -23.80 17.94
N THR A 535 -6.23 -22.62 17.41
CA THR A 535 -6.92 -22.03 16.26
C THR A 535 -6.25 -22.38 14.91
N SER A 536 -5.09 -23.04 14.97
CA SER A 536 -4.40 -23.65 13.81
C SER A 536 -3.22 -24.50 14.29
N ILE A 537 -2.59 -25.22 13.36
CA ILE A 537 -1.30 -25.92 13.63
C ILE A 537 -0.21 -24.90 14.00
N VAL A 538 -0.15 -23.74 13.35
CA VAL A 538 0.84 -22.70 13.64
C VAL A 538 0.61 -22.11 15.04
N ASP A 539 -0.63 -21.80 15.40
CA ASP A 539 -0.99 -21.36 16.76
C ASP A 539 -0.54 -22.39 17.81
N TYR A 540 -0.80 -23.67 17.58
CA TYR A 540 -0.35 -24.75 18.48
C TYR A 540 1.18 -24.75 18.65
N ILE A 541 1.93 -24.69 17.55
CA ILE A 541 3.40 -24.72 17.57
C ILE A 541 3.96 -23.55 18.39
N PHE A 542 3.47 -22.33 18.17
CA PHE A 542 4.00 -21.16 18.89
C PHE A 542 3.52 -21.08 20.35
N ARG A 543 2.40 -21.69 20.71
CA ARG A 543 2.03 -21.91 22.13
C ARG A 543 3.01 -22.88 22.80
N VAL A 544 3.38 -23.98 22.15
CA VAL A 544 4.38 -24.92 22.68
C VAL A 544 5.73 -24.22 22.86
N LEU A 545 6.21 -23.51 21.82
CA LEU A 545 7.51 -22.83 21.86
C LEU A 545 7.53 -21.71 22.94
N GLY A 546 6.46 -20.93 23.06
CA GLY A 546 6.32 -19.89 24.09
C GLY A 546 6.28 -20.48 25.50
N MET A 547 5.57 -21.56 25.70
CA MET A 547 5.52 -22.29 26.98
C MET A 547 6.90 -22.87 27.35
N GLU A 548 7.52 -23.62 26.45
CA GLU A 548 8.76 -24.35 26.70
C GLU A 548 9.99 -23.45 26.86
N TYR A 549 10.19 -22.49 25.95
CA TYR A 549 11.42 -21.67 25.90
C TYR A 549 11.31 -20.30 26.53
N LEU A 550 10.09 -19.73 26.69
CA LEU A 550 9.85 -18.45 27.31
C LEU A 550 9.16 -18.55 28.68
N GLY A 551 8.67 -19.75 29.06
CA GLY A 551 7.90 -19.97 30.30
C GLY A 551 6.55 -19.23 30.30
N ARG A 552 6.00 -18.89 29.13
CA ARG A 552 4.73 -18.21 29.00
C ARG A 552 3.56 -19.17 29.20
N THR A 553 2.64 -18.80 30.09
CA THR A 553 1.45 -19.59 30.43
C THR A 553 0.13 -18.87 30.17
N ASP A 554 0.18 -17.65 29.67
CA ASP A 554 -0.97 -16.79 29.41
C ASP A 554 -1.92 -17.33 28.31
N PHE A 555 -1.47 -18.25 27.51
CA PHE A 555 -2.23 -18.86 26.39
C PHE A 555 -2.36 -20.40 26.47
N VAL A 556 -1.99 -21.03 27.58
CA VAL A 556 -2.20 -22.46 27.83
C VAL A 556 -3.42 -22.71 28.71
N GLN A 557 -4.13 -23.82 28.50
CA GLN A 557 -5.33 -24.14 29.26
C GLN A 557 -5.03 -24.87 30.57
N VAL A 558 -3.92 -25.60 30.62
CA VAL A 558 -3.44 -26.31 31.83
C VAL A 558 -2.02 -25.85 32.12
N PRO A 559 -1.74 -25.14 33.20
CA PRO A 559 -0.38 -24.70 33.53
C PRO A 559 0.58 -25.90 33.67
N PRO A 560 1.78 -25.83 33.05
CA PRO A 560 2.81 -26.84 33.18
C PRO A 560 3.50 -26.73 34.55
N ASP A 561 4.18 -27.80 34.96
CA ASP A 561 5.14 -27.73 36.08
C ASP A 561 6.38 -26.94 35.61
N PRO A 562 6.73 -25.81 36.23
CA PRO A 562 7.85 -24.98 35.82
C PRO A 562 9.20 -25.70 35.76
N SER A 563 9.38 -26.77 36.56
CA SER A 563 10.62 -27.57 36.60
C SER A 563 10.82 -28.44 35.37
N THR A 564 9.76 -28.75 34.63
CA THR A 564 9.80 -29.62 33.44
C THR A 564 10.07 -28.87 32.14
N LEU A 565 9.95 -27.54 32.14
CA LEU A 565 10.09 -26.73 30.95
C LEU A 565 11.54 -26.59 30.45
N ALA A 566 11.72 -26.46 29.16
CA ALA A 566 13.02 -26.22 28.54
C ALA A 566 13.72 -24.95 29.08
N VAL A 567 12.96 -23.92 29.47
CA VAL A 567 13.48 -22.69 30.08
C VAL A 567 14.14 -22.94 31.46
N ALA A 568 13.74 -23.98 32.19
CA ALA A 568 14.36 -24.34 33.47
C ALA A 568 15.81 -24.84 33.29
N ARG A 569 16.13 -25.47 32.14
CA ARG A 569 17.48 -25.92 31.79
C ARG A 569 18.48 -24.76 31.62
N LYS A 570 17.99 -23.57 31.30
CA LYS A 570 18.81 -22.35 31.16
C LYS A 570 19.35 -21.80 32.50
N ARG A 571 18.70 -22.09 33.62
CA ARG A 571 19.05 -21.55 34.95
C ARG A 571 20.28 -22.22 35.57
N ASP A 572 20.63 -23.43 35.16
CA ASP A 572 21.77 -24.18 35.73
C ASP A 572 23.12 -23.87 35.07
N THR A 573 23.14 -23.16 33.95
CA THR A 573 24.38 -22.87 33.18
C THR A 573 24.92 -21.45 33.34
N THR A 574 24.25 -20.57 34.11
CA THR A 574 24.70 -19.17 34.29
C THR A 574 25.39 -18.92 35.63
N THR A 575 26.63 -19.36 35.71
CA THR A 575 27.62 -18.69 36.55
C THR A 575 28.66 -18.04 35.64
N LYS A 576 28.64 -16.70 35.59
CA LYS A 576 29.54 -15.78 34.86
C LYS A 576 29.12 -15.42 33.42
N THR A 577 28.37 -14.34 33.27
CA THR A 577 28.77 -13.22 32.39
C THR A 577 27.83 -12.02 32.61
N SER A 578 28.41 -10.85 32.60
CA SER A 578 27.89 -9.50 32.87
C SER A 578 26.59 -9.14 32.14
N ARG A 579 25.67 -8.54 32.87
CA ARG A 579 24.47 -7.84 32.37
C ARG A 579 24.83 -6.78 31.33
N ILE A 580 24.30 -6.92 30.14
CA ILE A 580 24.05 -5.80 29.22
C ILE A 580 22.57 -5.45 29.37
N GLU A 581 22.28 -4.28 29.95
CA GLU A 581 20.92 -3.76 30.10
C GLU A 581 20.36 -3.37 28.71
N THR A 582 19.25 -3.96 28.35
CA THR A 582 18.48 -3.59 27.15
C THR A 582 17.65 -2.31 27.41
N PRO A 583 17.46 -1.41 26.39
CA PRO A 583 16.85 -0.08 26.56
C PRO A 583 15.35 -0.04 26.86
N SER A 584 14.65 -1.17 26.97
CA SER A 584 13.21 -1.21 27.10
C SER A 584 12.65 -0.82 28.48
N LYS A 585 13.48 -0.66 29.50
CA LYS A 585 13.03 -0.25 30.85
C LYS A 585 12.94 1.27 31.09
N LYS A 586 13.48 2.10 30.18
CA LYS A 586 13.41 3.57 30.36
C LYS A 586 12.12 4.23 29.87
N ILE A 587 11.31 3.54 29.07
CA ILE A 587 10.02 4.08 28.56
C ILE A 587 8.87 3.89 29.56
N ARG A 588 8.93 2.86 30.43
CA ARG A 588 7.90 2.66 31.46
C ARG A 588 8.03 3.58 32.68
N ALA A 589 9.22 4.05 33.00
CA ALA A 589 9.45 4.92 34.15
C ALA A 589 9.11 6.40 33.90
N ALA A 590 8.94 6.82 32.64
CA ALA A 590 8.59 8.21 32.29
C ALA A 590 7.06 8.47 32.30
N ASN A 591 6.24 7.43 32.29
CA ASN A 591 4.77 7.58 32.29
C ASN A 591 4.13 7.48 33.68
N GLU A 592 4.89 7.19 34.75
CA GLU A 592 4.34 7.11 36.12
C GLU A 592 4.52 8.38 36.95
N LEU A 593 5.07 9.45 36.43
CA LEU A 593 5.42 10.66 37.17
C LEU A 593 4.68 11.95 36.77
N LYS A 594 3.49 11.85 36.19
CA LYS A 594 2.61 13.02 36.06
C LYS A 594 1.14 12.62 36.21
N ASN A 595 0.64 12.61 37.43
CA ASN A 595 -0.67 13.14 37.83
C ASN A 595 -0.85 13.03 39.33
N PRO A 596 -0.96 14.16 40.02
CA PRO A 596 -1.84 14.28 41.14
C PRO A 596 -2.83 15.44 40.91
N VAL A 597 -4.05 15.16 40.54
CA VAL A 597 -5.14 16.11 40.74
C VAL A 597 -6.12 15.54 41.74
N LYS A 598 -6.25 16.28 42.80
CA LYS A 598 -7.15 16.07 43.94
C LYS A 598 -8.61 16.03 43.49
N GLY A 599 -9.36 15.15 44.13
CA GLY A 599 -10.79 15.02 43.97
C GLY A 599 -11.58 16.23 44.44
N THR A 600 -12.69 16.47 43.78
CA THR A 600 -13.88 17.09 44.37
C THR A 600 -15.08 16.22 44.01
N ALA A 601 -15.79 15.81 45.01
CA ALA A 601 -17.01 15.04 44.98
C ALA A 601 -18.15 15.86 44.34
N VAL A 602 -18.97 15.22 43.51
CA VAL A 602 -20.29 15.73 43.09
C VAL A 602 -21.31 14.59 43.23
N PRO A 603 -22.51 14.87 43.74
CA PRO A 603 -23.41 13.88 44.35
C PRO A 603 -24.25 13.11 43.31
N SER A 604 -24.64 11.93 43.76
CA SER A 604 -25.61 11.01 43.17
C SER A 604 -26.99 11.62 42.92
N GLY A 605 -27.60 11.29 41.79
CA GLY A 605 -29.05 11.32 41.68
C GLY A 605 -29.57 11.68 40.28
N ALA A 606 -29.95 10.68 39.50
CA ALA A 606 -31.20 10.68 38.74
C ALA A 606 -31.39 9.33 38.01
N ASN A 607 -32.49 8.72 38.33
CA ASN A 607 -33.03 7.45 37.86
C ASN A 607 -33.22 7.37 36.35
N CYS A 608 -32.86 6.23 35.80
CA CYS A 608 -33.37 5.73 34.52
C CYS A 608 -34.61 4.85 34.81
N PRO A 609 -35.74 5.02 34.14
CA PRO A 609 -36.86 4.09 34.29
C PRO A 609 -36.71 2.88 33.36
N SER A 610 -36.90 1.73 33.96
CA SER A 610 -36.93 0.41 33.33
C SER A 610 -38.26 0.16 32.58
N SER A 611 -38.14 -0.60 31.52
CA SER A 611 -39.04 -1.65 31.01
C SER A 611 -40.55 -1.37 30.86
N ALA A 612 -41.02 -1.47 29.63
CA ALA A 612 -42.39 -1.89 29.36
C ALA A 612 -42.36 -3.19 28.52
N THR A 613 -42.69 -4.27 29.17
CA THR A 613 -43.16 -5.55 28.63
C THR A 613 -44.51 -5.31 27.94
N VAL A 614 -44.66 -5.77 26.74
CA VAL A 614 -45.98 -5.96 26.12
C VAL A 614 -46.15 -7.45 25.81
N GLY A 615 -47.23 -7.98 26.39
CA GLY A 615 -47.58 -9.36 26.40
C GLY A 615 -48.17 -9.88 25.06
N HIS A 616 -48.15 -11.20 25.01
CA HIS A 616 -48.86 -12.02 24.01
C HIS A 616 -50.37 -11.78 24.02
N GLY A 617 -50.95 -11.68 22.83
CA GLY A 617 -52.37 -11.88 22.57
C GLY A 617 -52.50 -12.55 21.21
N GLY A 618 -52.88 -13.84 21.23
CA GLY A 618 -53.22 -14.62 20.07
C GLY A 618 -54.59 -14.26 19.54
N GLY A 619 -54.88 -14.65 18.30
CA GLY A 619 -56.18 -14.54 17.65
C GLY A 619 -56.17 -14.86 16.19
N GLU A 620 -56.64 -16.05 15.86
CA GLU A 620 -56.97 -16.58 14.53
C GLU A 620 -57.76 -15.59 13.65
N LYS A 621 -57.40 -15.45 12.41
CA LYS A 621 -58.11 -15.91 11.20
C LYS A 621 -57.29 -15.62 9.96
#